data_5132292cc285b5b1daec77c939444dcc
#
_entry.id   5132292cc285b5b1daec77c939444dcc
#
_cell.length_a   1.000
_cell.length_b   1.000
_cell.length_c   1.000
_cell.angle_alpha   90.00
_cell.angle_beta   90.00
_cell.angle_gamma   90.00
#
_symmetry.space_group_name_H-M   'P 1'
#
loop_
_entity.id
_entity.type
_entity.pdbx_description
1 polymer ?
#
loop_
_entity_poly.entity_id
_entity_poly.type
_entity_poly.pdbx_seq_one_letter_code
_entity_poly.pdbx_strand_id
1 'polypeptide(L)'
;FITYPSKPWIDWPLVAISLVILGGFFVTAEQALDEAWEFAAPDQAVYGAMALWIILLEALRRAAGWPLCIIAGVFSVLPVVTEFMPGPLNGLSSTWAETASYHFLSIESVFGLPFRAFAELVIGFVVFGVVLQHTGGGQFFLDLAFALLGKQRGGPAKVAIAVSYTHLRAHETV
;
A
#
# COMPACT_ATOMS: atom_id res chain seq x y z
N PHE A 1 -16.21 -10.63 0.31
CA PHE A 1 -14.77 -10.97 0.29
C PHE A 1 -14.62 -12.26 -0.49
N ILE A 2 -14.11 -12.21 -1.72
CA ILE A 2 -13.75 -13.41 -2.49
C ILE A 2 -12.41 -13.86 -1.91
N THR A 3 -12.45 -14.76 -0.96
CA THR A 3 -11.25 -15.44 -0.45
C THR A 3 -10.74 -16.34 -1.59
N TYR A 4 -9.70 -15.90 -2.26
CA TYR A 4 -9.03 -16.74 -3.24
C TYR A 4 -8.40 -17.94 -2.49
N PRO A 5 -8.64 -19.19 -2.92
CA PRO A 5 -8.04 -20.33 -2.25
C PRO A 5 -6.52 -20.20 -2.35
N SER A 6 -5.87 -20.04 -1.20
CA SER A 6 -4.41 -20.01 -1.11
C SER A 6 -3.87 -21.34 -1.62
N LYS A 7 -2.99 -21.29 -2.62
CA LYS A 7 -2.25 -22.46 -3.10
C LYS A 7 -0.82 -22.32 -2.56
N PRO A 8 -0.52 -22.87 -1.38
CA PRO A 8 0.72 -22.62 -0.67
C PRO A 8 1.97 -22.96 -1.52
N TRP A 9 1.89 -23.93 -2.37
CA TRP A 9 2.98 -24.34 -3.25
C TRP A 9 3.32 -23.32 -4.36
N ILE A 10 2.41 -22.38 -4.70
CA ILE A 10 2.66 -21.24 -5.60
C ILE A 10 3.01 -20.00 -4.79
N ASP A 11 2.37 -19.82 -3.64
CA ASP A 11 2.48 -18.61 -2.83
C ASP A 11 3.89 -18.49 -2.19
N TRP A 12 4.42 -19.58 -1.66
CA TRP A 12 5.75 -19.60 -1.05
C TRP A 12 6.89 -19.23 -2.03
N PRO A 13 6.94 -19.79 -3.26
CA PRO A 13 7.93 -19.36 -4.25
C PRO A 13 7.82 -17.87 -4.62
N LEU A 14 6.60 -17.34 -4.79
CA LEU A 14 6.40 -15.93 -5.10
C LEU A 14 6.90 -15.02 -3.98
N VAL A 15 6.61 -15.38 -2.74
CA VAL A 15 7.13 -14.64 -1.56
C VAL A 15 8.64 -14.74 -1.49
N ALA A 16 9.22 -15.91 -1.68
CA ALA A 16 10.67 -16.10 -1.66
C ALA A 16 11.37 -15.26 -2.75
N ILE A 17 10.87 -15.29 -3.99
CA ILE A 17 11.40 -14.49 -5.09
C ILE A 17 11.29 -12.99 -4.77
N SER A 18 10.15 -12.53 -4.28
CA SER A 18 9.96 -11.13 -3.89
C SER A 18 10.96 -10.69 -2.83
N LEU A 19 11.16 -11.51 -1.79
CA LEU A 19 12.10 -11.19 -0.71
C LEU A 19 13.55 -11.15 -1.19
N VAL A 20 13.94 -12.04 -2.11
CA VAL A 20 15.29 -12.04 -2.70
C VAL A 20 15.53 -10.77 -3.51
N ILE A 21 14.56 -10.39 -4.37
CA ILE A 21 14.68 -9.18 -5.19
C ILE A 21 14.70 -7.92 -4.33
N LEU A 22 13.78 -7.82 -3.36
CA LEU A 22 13.73 -6.68 -2.42
C LEU A 22 14.98 -6.60 -1.56
N GLY A 23 15.52 -7.74 -1.11
CA GLY A 23 16.78 -7.79 -0.40
C GLY A 23 17.94 -7.31 -1.26
N GLY A 24 17.97 -7.68 -2.54
CA GLY A 24 18.92 -7.15 -3.52
C GLY A 24 18.81 -5.62 -3.66
N PHE A 25 17.61 -5.10 -3.87
CA PHE A 25 17.37 -3.65 -3.98
C PHE A 25 17.72 -2.90 -2.68
N PHE A 26 17.47 -3.51 -1.53
CA PHE A 26 17.85 -2.91 -0.25
C PHE A 26 19.38 -2.76 -0.11
N VAL A 27 20.15 -3.80 -0.50
CA VAL A 27 21.61 -3.75 -0.46
C VAL A 27 22.20 -2.76 -1.46
N THR A 28 21.56 -2.59 -2.61
CA THR A 28 22.02 -1.68 -3.68
C THR A 28 21.31 -0.32 -3.66
N ALA A 29 20.58 0.01 -2.59
CA ALA A 29 19.74 1.21 -2.53
C ALA A 29 20.54 2.53 -2.70
N GLU A 30 21.71 2.63 -2.04
CA GLU A 30 22.59 3.80 -2.18
C GLU A 30 23.09 3.93 -3.62
N GLN A 31 23.56 2.83 -4.20
CA GLN A 31 24.04 2.81 -5.58
C GLN A 31 22.91 3.17 -6.57
N ALA A 32 21.71 2.67 -6.33
CA ALA A 32 20.55 2.97 -7.16
C ALA A 32 20.18 4.46 -7.17
N LEU A 33 20.37 5.15 -6.03
CA LEU A 33 20.17 6.59 -5.93
C LEU A 33 21.29 7.37 -6.61
N ASP A 34 22.55 7.00 -6.36
CA ASP A 34 23.72 7.70 -6.88
C ASP A 34 23.81 7.60 -8.41
N GLU A 35 23.48 6.44 -8.96
CA GLU A 35 23.50 6.17 -10.40
C GLU A 35 22.16 6.44 -11.11
N ALA A 36 21.14 6.97 -10.39
CA ALA A 36 19.82 7.29 -10.92
C ALA A 36 19.17 6.10 -11.68
N TRP A 37 19.11 4.93 -11.07
CA TRP A 37 18.57 3.70 -11.67
C TRP A 37 17.08 3.81 -12.06
N GLU A 38 16.38 4.84 -11.60
CA GLU A 38 15.03 5.11 -12.07
C GLU A 38 14.96 5.40 -13.58
N PHE A 39 16.07 5.91 -14.17
CA PHE A 39 16.17 6.22 -15.60
C PHE A 39 17.12 5.27 -16.36
N ALA A 40 18.18 4.78 -15.70
CA ALA A 40 19.23 4.00 -16.33
C ALA A 40 19.69 2.85 -15.43
N ALA A 41 18.77 1.93 -15.12
CA ALA A 41 19.08 0.76 -14.30
C ALA A 41 19.92 -0.29 -15.07
N PRO A 42 20.83 -1.00 -14.39
CA PRO A 42 21.50 -2.15 -14.98
C PRO A 42 20.49 -3.29 -15.27
N ASP A 43 20.77 -4.10 -16.27
CA ASP A 43 19.87 -5.17 -16.74
C ASP A 43 19.33 -6.06 -15.60
N GLN A 44 20.16 -6.38 -14.61
CA GLN A 44 19.76 -7.20 -13.47
C GLN A 44 18.67 -6.53 -12.64
N ALA A 45 18.78 -5.22 -12.42
CA ALA A 45 17.78 -4.45 -11.67
C ALA A 45 16.47 -4.32 -12.49
N VAL A 46 16.58 -4.13 -13.81
CA VAL A 46 15.42 -4.10 -14.72
C VAL A 46 14.64 -5.42 -14.65
N TYR A 47 15.31 -6.57 -14.76
CA TYR A 47 14.64 -7.88 -14.65
C TYR A 47 13.99 -8.08 -13.28
N GLY A 48 14.66 -7.64 -12.21
CA GLY A 48 14.09 -7.65 -10.87
C GLY A 48 12.83 -6.79 -10.76
N ALA A 49 12.88 -5.57 -11.29
CA ALA A 49 11.74 -4.65 -11.30
C ALA A 49 10.56 -5.20 -12.12
N MET A 50 10.82 -5.78 -13.30
CA MET A 50 9.77 -6.43 -14.11
C MET A 50 9.14 -7.62 -13.38
N ALA A 51 9.93 -8.45 -12.72
CA ALA A 51 9.43 -9.57 -11.94
C ALA A 51 8.54 -9.09 -10.78
N LEU A 52 8.98 -8.07 -10.03
CA LEU A 52 8.18 -7.46 -8.97
C LEU A 52 6.89 -6.83 -9.49
N TRP A 53 6.90 -6.21 -10.67
CA TRP A 53 5.71 -5.64 -11.29
C TRP A 53 4.63 -6.70 -11.52
N ILE A 54 5.02 -7.83 -12.11
CA ILE A 54 4.11 -8.96 -12.35
C ILE A 54 3.60 -9.54 -11.02
N ILE A 55 4.49 -9.74 -10.05
CA ILE A 55 4.15 -10.29 -8.74
C ILE A 55 3.19 -9.34 -8.00
N LEU A 56 3.41 -8.03 -8.08
CA LEU A 56 2.55 -7.03 -7.44
C LEU A 56 1.15 -7.01 -8.04
N LEU A 57 1.03 -7.06 -9.37
CA LEU A 57 -0.26 -7.14 -10.05
C LEU A 57 -1.01 -8.44 -9.70
N GLU A 58 -0.29 -9.57 -9.60
CA GLU A 58 -0.88 -10.83 -9.16
C GLU A 58 -1.32 -10.78 -7.69
N ALA A 59 -0.52 -10.18 -6.81
CA ALA A 59 -0.88 -9.96 -5.41
C ALA A 59 -2.12 -9.06 -5.28
N LEU A 60 -2.18 -7.97 -6.06
CA LEU A 60 -3.33 -7.07 -6.11
C LEU A 60 -4.59 -7.78 -6.62
N ARG A 61 -4.45 -8.60 -7.66
CA ARG A 61 -5.55 -9.42 -8.19
C ARG A 61 -6.13 -10.36 -7.12
N ARG A 62 -5.27 -10.96 -6.30
CA ARG A 62 -5.69 -11.86 -5.22
C ARG A 62 -6.31 -11.13 -4.04
N ALA A 63 -5.77 -9.97 -3.68
CA ALA A 63 -6.24 -9.20 -2.54
C ALA A 63 -7.52 -8.40 -2.83
N ALA A 64 -7.59 -7.75 -3.98
CA ALA A 64 -8.66 -6.79 -4.32
C ALA A 64 -9.52 -7.20 -5.52
N GLY A 65 -9.18 -8.32 -6.18
CA GLY A 65 -9.93 -8.85 -7.31
C GLY A 65 -9.55 -8.25 -8.66
N TRP A 66 -10.19 -8.76 -9.72
CA TRP A 66 -9.92 -8.39 -11.10
C TRP A 66 -10.16 -6.91 -11.43
N PRO A 67 -11.25 -6.25 -10.96
CA PRO A 67 -11.52 -4.86 -11.35
C PRO A 67 -10.36 -3.92 -10.98
N LEU A 68 -9.87 -4.01 -9.76
CA LEU A 68 -8.78 -3.16 -9.29
C LEU A 68 -7.44 -3.51 -9.96
N CYS A 69 -7.20 -4.79 -10.19
CA CYS A 69 -6.01 -5.26 -10.91
C CYS A 69 -5.97 -4.73 -12.35
N ILE A 70 -7.10 -4.73 -13.07
CA ILE A 70 -7.19 -4.22 -14.43
C ILE A 70 -6.94 -2.71 -14.44
N ILE A 71 -7.57 -1.96 -13.53
CA ILE A 71 -7.36 -0.51 -13.43
C ILE A 71 -5.89 -0.21 -13.16
N ALA A 72 -5.30 -0.83 -12.15
CA ALA A 72 -3.89 -0.63 -11.82
C ALA A 72 -2.96 -1.05 -12.97
N GLY A 73 -3.25 -2.16 -13.63
CA GLY A 73 -2.50 -2.64 -14.79
C GLY A 73 -2.53 -1.65 -15.96
N VAL A 74 -3.71 -1.12 -16.30
CA VAL A 74 -3.86 -0.13 -17.37
C VAL A 74 -3.06 1.13 -17.04
N PHE A 75 -3.19 1.67 -15.83
CA PHE A 75 -2.45 2.87 -15.44
C PHE A 75 -0.93 2.62 -15.32
N SER A 76 -0.50 1.44 -14.91
CA SER A 76 0.92 1.13 -14.80
C SER A 76 1.60 0.95 -16.17
N VAL A 77 0.85 0.56 -17.21
CA VAL A 77 1.34 0.44 -18.59
C VAL A 77 1.23 1.76 -19.37
N LEU A 78 0.48 2.71 -18.86
CA LEU A 78 0.20 3.98 -19.55
C LEU A 78 1.48 4.70 -20.03
N PRO A 79 2.59 4.79 -19.29
CA PRO A 79 3.82 5.44 -19.75
C PRO A 79 4.40 4.85 -21.04
N VAL A 80 4.16 3.57 -21.30
CA VAL A 80 4.65 2.89 -22.52
C VAL A 80 3.87 3.30 -23.76
N VAL A 81 2.59 3.69 -23.60
CA VAL A 81 1.69 3.97 -24.72
C VAL A 81 1.35 5.45 -24.89
N THR A 82 1.94 6.34 -24.12
CA THR A 82 1.63 7.79 -24.13
C THR A 82 1.85 8.43 -25.48
N GLU A 83 2.80 7.96 -26.30
CA GLU A 83 3.04 8.48 -27.65
C GLU A 83 1.83 8.31 -28.59
N PHE A 84 1.03 7.27 -28.36
CA PHE A 84 -0.14 6.97 -29.19
C PHE A 84 -1.42 7.63 -28.67
N MET A 85 -1.35 8.33 -27.54
CA MET A 85 -2.52 8.93 -26.91
C MET A 85 -2.86 10.29 -27.51
N PRO A 86 -4.16 10.60 -27.70
CA PRO A 86 -4.57 11.89 -28.25
C PRO A 86 -4.58 13.00 -27.20
N GLY A 87 -4.30 14.23 -27.63
CA GLY A 87 -4.50 15.46 -26.85
C GLY A 87 -3.58 15.58 -25.62
N PRO A 88 -4.12 15.93 -24.46
CA PRO A 88 -3.32 16.24 -23.28
C PRO A 88 -2.62 15.02 -22.66
N LEU A 89 -2.97 13.81 -23.08
CA LEU A 89 -2.35 12.56 -22.63
C LEU A 89 -1.17 12.13 -23.53
N ASN A 90 -0.93 12.85 -24.62
CA ASN A 90 0.25 12.61 -25.45
C ASN A 90 1.50 13.09 -24.71
N GLY A 91 2.51 12.23 -24.64
CA GLY A 91 3.77 12.49 -23.96
C GLY A 91 4.89 11.65 -24.52
N LEU A 92 6.07 11.82 -23.96
CA LEU A 92 7.20 10.96 -24.28
C LEU A 92 6.89 9.54 -23.78
N SER A 93 6.97 8.56 -24.68
CA SER A 93 6.85 7.16 -24.31
C SER A 93 8.11 6.67 -23.62
N SER A 94 7.93 5.86 -22.60
CA SER A 94 9.00 5.15 -21.92
C SER A 94 9.06 3.71 -22.42
N THR A 95 10.24 3.14 -22.44
CA THR A 95 10.40 1.71 -22.72
C THR A 95 9.83 0.86 -21.56
N TRP A 96 9.57 -0.41 -21.80
CA TRP A 96 9.15 -1.34 -20.75
C TRP A 96 10.17 -1.42 -19.61
N ALA A 97 11.46 -1.35 -19.94
CA ALA A 97 12.55 -1.36 -18.98
C ALA A 97 12.52 -0.13 -18.08
N GLU A 98 12.46 1.06 -18.66
CA GLU A 98 12.38 2.34 -17.95
C GLU A 98 11.12 2.41 -17.09
N THR A 99 9.97 1.98 -17.61
CA THR A 99 8.71 1.96 -16.85
C THR A 99 8.80 1.03 -15.63
N ALA A 100 9.37 -0.17 -15.79
CA ALA A 100 9.55 -1.10 -14.68
C ALA A 100 10.53 -0.54 -13.64
N SER A 101 11.65 0.02 -14.09
CA SER A 101 12.64 0.64 -13.19
C SER A 101 12.04 1.82 -12.43
N TYR A 102 11.32 2.69 -13.08
CA TYR A 102 10.63 3.81 -12.44
C TYR A 102 9.64 3.33 -11.39
N HIS A 103 8.84 2.29 -11.68
CA HIS A 103 7.84 1.78 -10.73
C HIS A 103 8.42 1.22 -9.43
N PHE A 104 9.66 0.76 -9.42
CA PHE A 104 10.24 0.10 -8.25
C PHE A 104 11.48 0.78 -7.68
N LEU A 105 12.17 1.60 -8.46
CA LEU A 105 13.42 2.23 -8.06
C LEU A 105 13.30 3.74 -7.87
N SER A 106 12.21 4.37 -8.37
CA SER A 106 11.96 5.80 -8.15
C SER A 106 11.45 6.06 -6.74
N ILE A 107 11.90 7.17 -6.16
CA ILE A 107 11.41 7.67 -4.87
C ILE A 107 9.95 8.13 -4.88
N GLU A 108 9.36 8.34 -6.06
CA GLU A 108 7.97 8.77 -6.23
C GLU A 108 7.02 7.61 -6.52
N SER A 109 7.55 6.39 -6.68
CA SER A 109 6.78 5.23 -7.10
C SER A 109 6.32 4.33 -5.96
N VAL A 110 6.06 3.04 -6.23
CA VAL A 110 5.43 2.10 -5.30
C VAL A 110 6.14 2.04 -3.95
N PHE A 111 7.49 1.96 -3.93
CA PHE A 111 8.28 1.89 -2.70
C PHE A 111 8.78 3.26 -2.21
N GLY A 112 8.45 4.33 -2.92
CA GLY A 112 8.80 5.69 -2.55
C GLY A 112 7.82 6.32 -1.55
N LEU A 113 7.42 7.55 -1.82
CA LEU A 113 6.56 8.36 -0.95
C LEU A 113 5.24 7.67 -0.52
N PRO A 114 4.48 6.99 -1.41
CA PRO A 114 3.24 6.34 -1.00
C PRO A 114 3.45 5.23 0.03
N PHE A 115 4.47 4.39 -0.16
CA PHE A 115 4.79 3.31 0.76
C PHE A 115 5.32 3.84 2.09
N ARG A 116 6.17 4.86 2.03
CA ARG A 116 6.69 5.53 3.23
C ARG A 116 5.56 6.14 4.06
N ALA A 117 4.65 6.88 3.43
CA ALA A 117 3.49 7.44 4.11
C ALA A 117 2.62 6.34 4.75
N PHE A 118 2.40 5.22 4.05
CA PHE A 118 1.69 4.08 4.61
C PHE A 118 2.43 3.47 5.81
N ALA A 119 3.74 3.22 5.69
CA ALA A 119 4.52 2.59 6.75
C ALA A 119 4.61 3.49 8.00
N GLU A 120 4.89 4.77 7.82
CA GLU A 120 5.06 5.71 8.94
C GLU A 120 3.72 6.05 9.62
N LEU A 121 2.68 6.34 8.85
CA LEU A 121 1.40 6.79 9.41
C LEU A 121 0.49 5.63 9.78
N VAL A 122 0.20 4.71 8.85
CA VAL A 122 -0.81 3.67 9.08
C VAL A 122 -0.32 2.66 10.11
N ILE A 123 0.91 2.18 10.02
CA ILE A 123 1.48 1.24 11.01
C ILE A 123 1.58 1.93 12.37
N GLY A 124 2.04 3.17 12.43
CA GLY A 124 2.11 3.95 13.65
C GLY A 124 0.74 4.10 14.32
N PHE A 125 -0.29 4.45 13.56
CA PHE A 125 -1.66 4.55 14.08
C PHE A 125 -2.25 3.21 14.51
N VAL A 126 -1.97 2.12 13.79
CA VAL A 126 -2.43 0.78 14.18
C VAL A 126 -1.78 0.36 15.50
N VAL A 127 -0.47 0.51 15.63
CA VAL A 127 0.25 0.20 16.88
C VAL A 127 -0.28 1.05 18.02
N PHE A 128 -0.42 2.36 17.82
CA PHE A 128 -0.99 3.28 18.82
C PHE A 128 -2.41 2.85 19.21
N GLY A 129 -3.27 2.52 18.26
CA GLY A 129 -4.63 2.06 18.52
C GLY A 129 -4.68 0.77 19.34
N VAL A 130 -3.82 -0.20 19.01
CA VAL A 130 -3.71 -1.46 19.76
C VAL A 130 -3.21 -1.21 21.19
N VAL A 131 -2.18 -0.39 21.36
CA VAL A 131 -1.69 -0.01 22.71
C VAL A 131 -2.79 0.70 23.51
N LEU A 132 -3.47 1.67 22.89
CA LEU A 132 -4.57 2.40 23.53
C LEU A 132 -5.69 1.47 23.98
N GLN A 133 -6.03 0.47 23.16
CA GLN A 133 -7.05 -0.52 23.49
C GLN A 133 -6.64 -1.40 24.66
N HIS A 134 -5.39 -1.88 24.69
CA HIS A 134 -4.90 -2.76 25.75
C HIS A 134 -4.57 -2.04 27.08
N THR A 135 -4.26 -0.74 27.02
CA THR A 135 -3.97 0.07 28.21
C THR A 135 -5.22 0.67 28.89
N GLY A 136 -6.42 0.37 28.34
CA GLY A 136 -7.66 0.93 28.88
C GLY A 136 -7.91 2.38 28.44
N GLY A 137 -7.11 2.91 27.50
CA GLY A 137 -7.27 4.28 26.99
C GLY A 137 -8.62 4.51 26.32
N GLY A 138 -9.20 3.50 25.68
CA GLY A 138 -10.56 3.57 25.15
C GLY A 138 -11.59 3.88 26.24
N GLN A 139 -11.51 3.18 27.37
CA GLN A 139 -12.39 3.42 28.52
C GLN A 139 -12.17 4.82 29.11
N PHE A 140 -10.92 5.24 29.23
CA PHE A 140 -10.59 6.60 29.70
C PHE A 140 -11.25 7.69 28.83
N PHE A 141 -11.18 7.58 27.51
CA PHE A 141 -11.83 8.55 26.63
C PHE A 141 -13.35 8.52 26.70
N LEU A 142 -13.94 7.35 26.92
CA LEU A 142 -15.36 7.21 27.17
C LEU A 142 -15.79 7.93 28.47
N ASP A 143 -15.08 7.67 29.55
CA ASP A 143 -15.34 8.28 30.84
C ASP A 143 -15.17 9.80 30.81
N LEU A 144 -14.13 10.26 30.10
CA LEU A 144 -13.89 11.67 29.83
C LEU A 144 -15.04 12.31 29.02
N ALA A 145 -15.50 11.63 27.96
CA ALA A 145 -16.64 12.11 27.16
C ALA A 145 -17.94 12.18 28.00
N PHE A 146 -18.18 11.20 28.86
CA PHE A 146 -19.31 11.24 29.80
C PHE A 146 -19.17 12.35 30.86
N ALA A 147 -17.98 12.58 31.38
CA ALA A 147 -17.73 13.66 32.33
C ALA A 147 -17.97 15.05 31.72
N LEU A 148 -17.56 15.25 30.46
CA LEU A 148 -17.70 16.54 29.78
C LEU A 148 -19.12 16.80 29.25
N LEU A 149 -19.74 15.79 28.65
CA LEU A 149 -20.99 15.92 27.89
C LEU A 149 -22.21 15.34 28.61
N GLY A 150 -22.02 14.45 29.59
CA GLY A 150 -23.11 13.71 30.23
C GLY A 150 -24.12 14.58 30.94
N LYS A 151 -23.74 15.75 31.44
CA LYS A 151 -24.61 16.72 32.11
C LYS A 151 -25.42 17.62 31.15
N GLN A 152 -25.14 17.59 29.85
CA GLN A 152 -25.86 18.41 28.89
C GLN A 152 -27.14 17.73 28.38
N ARG A 153 -28.12 18.51 27.93
CA ARG A 153 -29.34 17.97 27.28
C ARG A 153 -28.94 17.11 26.06
N GLY A 154 -29.30 15.83 26.08
CA GLY A 154 -28.92 14.86 25.05
C GLY A 154 -27.50 14.33 25.18
N GLY A 155 -26.79 14.59 26.29
CA GLY A 155 -25.42 14.12 26.53
C GLY A 155 -25.25 12.62 26.34
N PRO A 156 -26.09 11.74 26.95
CA PRO A 156 -25.97 10.29 26.74
C PRO A 156 -26.09 9.85 25.28
N ALA A 157 -26.98 10.48 24.50
CA ALA A 157 -27.13 10.17 23.06
C ALA A 157 -25.92 10.59 22.26
N LYS A 158 -25.32 11.75 22.54
CA LYS A 158 -24.09 12.23 21.86
C LYS A 158 -22.90 11.35 22.19
N VAL A 159 -22.77 10.91 23.45
CA VAL A 159 -21.72 9.96 23.85
C VAL A 159 -21.96 8.60 23.20
N ALA A 160 -23.20 8.10 23.15
CA ALA A 160 -23.53 6.83 22.48
C ALA A 160 -23.16 6.83 20.99
N ILE A 161 -23.34 7.94 20.28
CA ILE A 161 -22.92 8.07 18.87
C ILE A 161 -21.39 8.02 18.77
N ALA A 162 -20.66 8.69 19.65
CA ALA A 162 -19.21 8.64 19.67
C ALA A 162 -18.66 7.24 19.99
N VAL A 163 -19.37 6.50 20.87
CA VAL A 163 -19.04 5.13 21.28
C VAL A 163 -19.42 4.11 20.19
N SER A 164 -20.58 4.25 19.54
CA SER A 164 -21.02 3.31 18.50
C SER A 164 -20.06 3.29 17.32
N TYR A 165 -19.43 4.41 17.00
CA TYR A 165 -18.38 4.46 15.99
C TYR A 165 -17.16 3.60 16.35
N THR A 166 -16.80 3.49 17.62
CA THR A 166 -15.71 2.65 18.10
C THR A 166 -16.09 1.17 18.22
N HIS A 167 -17.36 0.86 18.52
CA HIS A 167 -17.85 -0.52 18.66
C HIS A 167 -18.21 -1.20 17.33
N LEU A 168 -18.73 -0.47 16.35
CA LEU A 168 -19.03 -1.02 15.02
C LEU A 168 -17.76 -1.52 14.32
N ARG A 169 -16.61 -0.91 14.57
CA ARG A 169 -15.34 -1.35 14.02
C ARG A 169 -14.77 -2.61 14.70
N ALA A 170 -15.15 -2.89 15.94
CA ALA A 170 -14.71 -4.08 16.64
C ALA A 170 -15.46 -5.36 16.22
N HIS A 171 -16.65 -5.24 15.62
CA HIS A 171 -17.46 -6.36 15.15
C HIS A 171 -17.18 -6.78 13.71
N GLU A 172 -16.43 -6.00 12.93
CA GLU A 172 -16.05 -6.35 11.57
C GLU A 172 -14.74 -7.19 11.49
N THR A 173 -14.15 -7.54 12.61
CA THR A 173 -12.88 -8.30 12.69
C THR A 173 -13.03 -9.71 13.28
N VAL A 174 -14.21 -10.33 13.13
CA VAL A 174 -14.38 -11.77 13.42
C VAL A 174 -14.69 -12.52 12.13
#